data_46b26065a734ca2a2bb6433a1c9bdaba
#
_entry.id   46b26065a734ca2a2bb6433a1c9bdaba
#
_cell.length_a   1.000
_cell.length_b   1.000
_cell.length_c   1.000
_cell.angle_alpha   90.00
_cell.angle_beta   90.00
_cell.angle_gamma   90.00
#
_symmetry.space_group_name_H-M   'P 1'
#
loop_
_entity.id
_entity.type
_entity.pdbx_description
1 polymer ?
#
loop_
_entity_poly.entity_id
_entity_poly.type
_entity_poly.pdbx_seq_one_letter_code
_entity_poly.pdbx_strand_id
1 'polypeptide(L)'
;MASADPTLTAVQSWFDEHAPTHLAGAWDNVGLIAQSPVPSEATGVFLAVDLTPAVAEELLARGDIRVAVVYHPVIFGGVKALTLQNALQRSILRCIAAGIHLYCPHTTLDACHGGINDWLMAGLSHAWETCAPGDLYGAVQHATYEVIEPNDRDPSVGMGRRLVWAQPVAWSTLVARTKALLRVPYVQVAPAPGVTEASAMQSLGVCAGSGSSILRRCAVDVFVTGEMGHHDLLAANARGVSVIVANHTNTERQYLEDVLRPAMRASHPTLPVHVSEHDADPLRVV
;
A
#
# COMPACT_ATOMS: atom_id res chain seq x y z
N MET A 1 36.58 3.05 4.08
CA MET A 1 35.16 3.08 3.67
C MET A 1 34.45 2.01 4.48
N ALA A 2 33.33 2.36 5.16
CA ALA A 2 32.53 1.32 5.82
C ALA A 2 32.06 0.34 4.74
N SER A 3 32.15 -0.99 5.00
CA SER A 3 31.62 -1.99 4.09
C SER A 3 30.12 -1.73 3.90
N ALA A 4 29.63 -1.89 2.67
CA ALA A 4 28.19 -1.75 2.39
C ALA A 4 27.41 -2.76 3.26
N ASP A 5 26.34 -2.33 3.89
CA ASP A 5 25.46 -3.18 4.69
C ASP A 5 24.74 -4.18 3.77
N PRO A 6 24.92 -5.49 3.93
CA PRO A 6 24.36 -6.47 3.00
C PRO A 6 22.83 -6.48 2.97
N THR A 7 22.20 -6.34 4.14
CA THR A 7 20.72 -6.32 4.25
C THR A 7 20.14 -5.07 3.60
N LEU A 8 20.73 -3.90 3.88
CA LEU A 8 20.31 -2.66 3.24
C LEU A 8 20.48 -2.73 1.73
N THR A 9 21.63 -3.26 1.26
CA THR A 9 21.89 -3.42 -0.18
C THR A 9 20.87 -4.36 -0.83
N ALA A 10 20.52 -5.47 -0.20
CA ALA A 10 19.50 -6.39 -0.71
C ALA A 10 18.13 -5.72 -0.82
N VAL A 11 17.71 -4.96 0.22
CA VAL A 11 16.44 -4.21 0.20
C VAL A 11 16.44 -3.16 -0.90
N GLN A 12 17.50 -2.34 -1.00
CA GLN A 12 17.59 -1.31 -2.04
C GLN A 12 17.56 -1.92 -3.44
N SER A 13 18.35 -2.97 -3.70
CA SER A 13 18.38 -3.65 -5.00
C SER A 13 17.02 -4.24 -5.37
N TRP A 14 16.29 -4.79 -4.40
CA TRP A 14 14.95 -5.32 -4.63
C TRP A 14 13.98 -4.21 -5.07
N PHE A 15 13.98 -3.08 -4.37
CA PHE A 15 13.11 -1.94 -4.73
C PHE A 15 13.53 -1.26 -6.03
N ASP A 16 14.83 -1.16 -6.30
CA ASP A 16 15.34 -0.61 -7.58
C ASP A 16 14.87 -1.43 -8.78
N GLU A 17 14.72 -2.75 -8.61
CA GLU A 17 14.22 -3.66 -9.65
C GLU A 17 12.67 -3.62 -9.79
N HIS A 18 11.92 -3.62 -8.66
CA HIS A 18 10.49 -3.87 -8.67
C HIS A 18 9.63 -2.60 -8.52
N ALA A 19 10.11 -1.61 -7.77
CA ALA A 19 9.42 -0.36 -7.48
C ALA A 19 10.40 0.81 -7.39
N PRO A 20 11.11 1.13 -8.49
CA PRO A 20 12.20 2.11 -8.47
C PRO A 20 11.70 3.51 -8.12
N THR A 21 12.55 4.26 -7.41
CA THR A 21 12.20 5.56 -6.84
C THR A 21 11.74 6.60 -7.87
N HIS A 22 12.11 6.45 -9.15
CA HIS A 22 11.66 7.36 -10.21
C HIS A 22 10.16 7.23 -10.55
N LEU A 23 9.47 6.20 -10.04
CA LEU A 23 8.01 6.03 -10.17
C LEU A 23 7.23 6.89 -9.17
N ALA A 24 7.90 7.40 -8.14
CA ALA A 24 7.25 8.23 -7.13
C ALA A 24 6.83 9.59 -7.69
N GLY A 25 5.76 10.16 -7.11
CA GLY A 25 5.38 11.54 -7.38
C GLY A 25 6.50 12.52 -7.01
N ALA A 26 6.66 13.60 -7.76
CA ALA A 26 7.71 14.60 -7.53
C ALA A 26 7.66 15.27 -6.14
N TRP A 27 6.52 15.20 -5.46
CA TRP A 27 6.27 15.71 -4.12
C TRP A 27 6.61 14.72 -3.00
N ASP A 28 6.89 13.47 -3.37
CA ASP A 28 7.07 12.36 -2.44
C ASP A 28 8.50 12.29 -1.89
N ASN A 29 8.67 11.52 -0.80
CA ASN A 29 9.97 11.27 -0.18
C ASN A 29 10.18 9.77 -0.01
N VAL A 30 10.85 9.15 -0.96
CA VAL A 30 11.01 7.69 -1.06
C VAL A 30 12.47 7.24 -1.06
N GLY A 31 12.69 5.96 -0.86
CA GLY A 31 14.01 5.35 -0.81
C GLY A 31 14.56 5.24 0.61
N LEU A 32 15.87 5.34 0.77
CA LEU A 32 16.53 5.30 2.08
C LEU A 32 16.32 6.65 2.79
N ILE A 33 15.39 6.68 3.73
CA ILE A 33 15.03 7.92 4.45
C ILE A 33 15.97 8.22 5.60
N ALA A 34 16.41 7.19 6.32
CA ALA A 34 17.36 7.36 7.42
C ALA A 34 18.29 6.16 7.51
N GLN A 35 19.59 6.44 7.53
CA GLN A 35 20.62 5.43 7.69
C GLN A 35 21.22 5.48 9.10
N SER A 36 21.26 4.32 9.75
CA SER A 36 21.94 4.20 11.06
C SER A 36 23.46 4.10 10.87
N PRO A 37 24.25 4.87 11.65
CA PRO A 37 25.68 4.70 11.72
C PRO A 37 26.13 3.58 12.65
N VAL A 38 25.20 2.97 13.39
CA VAL A 38 25.49 1.95 14.41
C VAL A 38 25.70 0.60 13.74
N PRO A 39 26.85 -0.09 13.95
CA PRO A 39 27.06 -1.45 13.47
C PRO A 39 26.05 -2.42 14.10
N SER A 40 25.63 -3.42 13.32
CA SER A 40 24.71 -4.47 13.79
C SER A 40 24.93 -5.75 13.01
N GLU A 41 24.81 -6.88 13.68
CA GLU A 41 24.80 -8.21 13.07
C GLU A 41 23.38 -8.67 12.68
N ALA A 42 22.36 -7.84 12.96
CA ALA A 42 20.99 -8.13 12.57
C ALA A 42 20.85 -8.15 11.04
N THR A 43 20.03 -9.04 10.52
CA THR A 43 19.81 -9.24 9.09
C THR A 43 18.34 -9.18 8.67
N GLY A 44 17.43 -9.07 9.63
CA GLY A 44 15.98 -9.06 9.39
C GLY A 44 15.48 -7.79 8.74
N VAL A 45 14.40 -7.94 7.97
CA VAL A 45 13.59 -6.85 7.42
C VAL A 45 12.23 -6.83 8.12
N PHE A 46 11.78 -5.65 8.48
CA PHE A 46 10.48 -5.42 9.11
C PHE A 46 9.62 -4.53 8.22
N LEU A 47 8.40 -4.96 7.94
CA LEU A 47 7.44 -4.26 7.08
C LEU A 47 6.31 -3.67 7.92
N ALA A 48 5.98 -2.41 7.71
CA ALA A 48 4.84 -1.72 8.31
C ALA A 48 4.31 -0.65 7.36
N VAL A 49 3.04 -0.25 7.52
CA VAL A 49 2.50 0.92 6.81
C VAL A 49 2.98 2.19 7.51
N ASP A 50 2.78 2.29 8.83
CA ASP A 50 3.14 3.47 9.62
C ASP A 50 4.14 3.13 10.74
N LEU A 51 5.15 3.98 10.95
CA LEU A 51 6.05 3.89 12.11
C LEU A 51 5.45 4.60 13.32
N THR A 52 4.30 4.12 13.80
CA THR A 52 3.69 4.62 15.04
C THR A 52 4.57 4.29 16.27
N PRO A 53 4.37 4.92 17.43
CA PRO A 53 5.09 4.51 18.65
C PRO A 53 4.92 3.04 19.00
N ALA A 54 3.73 2.45 18.80
CA ALA A 54 3.47 1.03 19.06
C ALA A 54 4.26 0.12 18.10
N VAL A 55 4.28 0.44 16.82
CA VAL A 55 5.07 -0.26 15.79
C VAL A 55 6.57 -0.13 16.07
N ALA A 56 7.03 1.05 16.49
CA ALA A 56 8.42 1.25 16.87
C ALA A 56 8.84 0.42 18.10
N GLU A 57 7.98 0.28 19.12
CA GLU A 57 8.25 -0.59 20.27
C GLU A 57 8.33 -2.07 19.84
N GLU A 58 7.40 -2.54 18.99
CA GLU A 58 7.43 -3.89 18.42
C GLU A 58 8.74 -4.13 17.66
N LEU A 59 9.09 -3.24 16.75
CA LEU A 59 10.30 -3.29 15.95
C LEU A 59 11.56 -3.38 16.80
N LEU A 60 11.67 -2.50 17.81
CA LEU A 60 12.84 -2.44 18.70
C LEU A 60 12.95 -3.66 19.62
N ALA A 61 11.82 -4.26 20.02
CA ALA A 61 11.81 -5.44 20.87
C ALA A 61 12.33 -6.71 20.17
N ARG A 62 12.34 -6.74 18.83
CA ARG A 62 12.80 -7.91 18.07
C ARG A 62 14.30 -8.14 18.15
N GLY A 63 15.11 -7.13 18.08
CA GLY A 63 16.57 -7.24 18.16
C GLY A 63 17.26 -7.88 16.93
N ASP A 64 16.53 -8.50 16.00
CA ASP A 64 17.01 -9.16 14.80
C ASP A 64 16.86 -8.33 13.53
N ILE A 65 16.27 -7.12 13.62
CA ILE A 65 15.94 -6.28 12.47
C ILE A 65 17.08 -5.30 12.13
N ARG A 66 17.45 -5.27 10.86
CA ARG A 66 18.42 -4.34 10.31
C ARG A 66 17.80 -3.24 9.46
N VAL A 67 16.74 -3.54 8.72
CA VAL A 67 16.03 -2.59 7.86
C VAL A 67 14.53 -2.62 8.18
N ALA A 68 13.97 -1.48 8.47
CA ALA A 68 12.52 -1.30 8.51
C ALA A 68 12.07 -0.64 7.21
N VAL A 69 11.24 -1.35 6.44
CA VAL A 69 10.53 -0.82 5.28
C VAL A 69 9.18 -0.32 5.78
N VAL A 70 9.05 1.00 5.84
CA VAL A 70 7.82 1.68 6.28
C VAL A 70 7.20 2.31 5.06
N TYR A 71 5.98 1.87 4.71
CA TYR A 71 5.34 2.28 3.48
C TYR A 71 5.15 3.80 3.42
N HIS A 72 4.59 4.42 4.48
CA HIS A 72 4.50 5.87 4.57
C HIS A 72 5.83 6.51 4.97
N PRO A 73 6.23 7.63 4.35
CA PRO A 73 7.50 8.27 4.66
C PRO A 73 7.51 8.80 6.10
N VAL A 74 8.45 8.26 6.89
CA VAL A 74 8.64 8.66 8.30
C VAL A 74 9.15 10.09 8.44
N ILE A 75 9.75 10.63 7.39
CA ILE A 75 10.10 12.05 7.23
C ILE A 75 9.40 12.52 5.97
N PHE A 76 8.38 13.38 6.13
CA PHE A 76 7.61 13.94 5.04
C PHE A 76 7.57 15.46 5.16
N GLY A 77 7.82 16.15 4.03
CA GLY A 77 7.93 17.60 4.01
C GLY A 77 9.23 18.15 4.62
N GLY A 78 9.29 19.44 4.87
CA GLY A 78 10.47 20.15 5.35
C GLY A 78 10.71 20.00 6.87
N VAL A 79 11.13 18.84 7.34
CA VAL A 79 11.50 18.63 8.76
C VAL A 79 12.79 19.37 9.06
N LYS A 80 12.73 20.39 9.93
CA LYS A 80 13.89 21.23 10.33
C LYS A 80 14.65 20.71 11.54
N ALA A 81 14.04 19.85 12.35
CA ALA A 81 14.65 19.26 13.54
C ALA A 81 14.03 17.91 13.85
N LEU A 82 14.84 16.98 14.36
CA LEU A 82 14.41 15.73 14.97
C LEU A 82 14.63 15.81 16.46
N THR A 83 13.58 15.66 17.26
CA THR A 83 13.62 15.78 18.71
C THR A 83 12.91 14.63 19.42
N LEU A 84 13.25 14.39 20.68
CA LEU A 84 12.60 13.36 21.51
C LEU A 84 11.21 13.77 22.02
N GLN A 85 10.83 15.04 21.89
CA GLN A 85 9.54 15.55 22.33
C GLN A 85 8.39 15.12 21.42
N ASN A 86 8.63 15.09 20.12
CA ASN A 86 7.65 14.56 19.14
C ASN A 86 7.72 13.02 19.14
N ALA A 87 6.59 12.35 19.34
CA ALA A 87 6.53 10.88 19.48
C ALA A 87 6.99 10.15 18.21
N LEU A 88 6.62 10.65 17.01
CA LEU A 88 7.02 10.04 15.74
C LEU A 88 8.52 10.25 15.48
N GLN A 89 9.04 11.45 15.73
CA GLN A 89 10.48 11.74 15.62
C GLN A 89 11.31 10.92 16.62
N ARG A 90 10.77 10.70 17.83
CA ARG A 90 11.38 9.82 18.84
C ARG A 90 11.49 8.39 18.32
N SER A 91 10.47 7.86 17.65
CA SER A 91 10.50 6.54 17.01
C SER A 91 11.63 6.44 15.98
N ILE A 92 11.77 7.43 15.10
CA ILE A 92 12.86 7.52 14.11
C ILE A 92 14.24 7.50 14.81
N LEU A 93 14.44 8.38 15.78
CA LEU A 93 15.72 8.51 16.50
C LEU A 93 16.10 7.21 17.24
N ARG A 94 15.12 6.54 17.84
CA ARG A 94 15.33 5.26 18.53
C ARG A 94 15.70 4.14 17.56
N CYS A 95 15.05 4.06 16.39
CA CYS A 95 15.41 3.09 15.35
C CYS A 95 16.85 3.31 14.87
N ILE A 96 17.23 4.57 14.57
CA ILE A 96 18.60 4.89 14.15
C ILE A 96 19.60 4.52 15.25
N ALA A 97 19.32 4.84 16.52
CA ALA A 97 20.18 4.51 17.65
C ALA A 97 20.30 3.00 17.92
N ALA A 98 19.29 2.22 17.55
CA ALA A 98 19.29 0.75 17.64
C ALA A 98 19.96 0.04 16.45
N GLY A 99 20.52 0.77 15.50
CA GLY A 99 21.18 0.16 14.35
C GLY A 99 20.25 -0.12 13.17
N ILE A 100 19.02 0.40 13.16
CA ILE A 100 18.02 0.10 12.15
C ILE A 100 17.98 1.20 11.08
N HIS A 101 18.04 0.80 9.80
CA HIS A 101 17.83 1.67 8.66
C HIS A 101 16.33 1.81 8.36
N LEU A 102 15.90 2.99 7.91
CA LEU A 102 14.50 3.25 7.53
C LEU A 102 14.41 3.49 6.03
N TYR A 103 13.71 2.62 5.33
CA TYR A 103 13.43 2.68 3.91
C TYR A 103 11.93 2.91 3.67
N CYS A 104 11.58 3.74 2.69
CA CYS A 104 10.20 4.06 2.38
C CYS A 104 9.94 3.91 0.87
N PRO A 105 9.07 2.99 0.45
CA PRO A 105 8.70 2.85 -0.96
C PRO A 105 7.53 3.74 -1.37
N HIS A 106 6.55 4.00 -0.50
CA HIS A 106 5.35 4.83 -0.67
C HIS A 106 4.75 4.73 -2.09
N THR A 107 4.60 5.85 -2.81
CA THR A 107 3.93 5.88 -4.11
C THR A 107 4.63 5.09 -5.21
N THR A 108 5.87 4.63 -5.02
CA THR A 108 6.49 3.71 -5.96
C THR A 108 5.79 2.35 -5.99
N LEU A 109 5.33 1.86 -4.83
CA LEU A 109 4.51 0.65 -4.72
C LEU A 109 3.08 0.84 -5.23
N ASP A 110 2.55 2.06 -5.24
CA ASP A 110 1.25 2.34 -5.87
C ASP A 110 1.34 2.29 -7.38
N ALA A 111 2.46 2.76 -7.92
CA ALA A 111 2.64 2.95 -9.35
C ALA A 111 3.14 1.71 -10.09
N CYS A 112 4.01 0.89 -9.47
CA CYS A 112 4.68 -0.22 -10.14
C CYS A 112 3.75 -1.36 -10.56
N HIS A 113 4.22 -2.22 -11.47
CA HIS A 113 3.59 -3.51 -11.74
C HIS A 113 3.66 -4.42 -10.52
N GLY A 114 2.56 -5.14 -10.25
CA GLY A 114 2.46 -6.00 -9.07
C GLY A 114 2.37 -5.23 -7.75
N GLY A 115 2.18 -3.92 -7.82
CA GLY A 115 2.07 -3.03 -6.68
C GLY A 115 0.68 -3.04 -6.03
N ILE A 116 0.46 -2.11 -5.08
CA ILE A 116 -0.74 -2.08 -4.24
C ILE A 116 -2.01 -1.95 -5.06
N ASN A 117 -2.03 -1.10 -6.10
CA ASN A 117 -3.21 -0.91 -6.94
C ASN A 117 -3.50 -2.13 -7.81
N ASP A 118 -2.49 -2.88 -8.25
CA ASP A 118 -2.67 -4.15 -8.95
C ASP A 118 -3.23 -5.22 -8.00
N TRP A 119 -2.75 -5.28 -6.76
CA TRP A 119 -3.27 -6.17 -5.73
C TRP A 119 -4.74 -5.88 -5.40
N LEU A 120 -5.11 -4.61 -5.20
CA LEU A 120 -6.50 -4.21 -4.98
C LEU A 120 -7.39 -4.66 -6.15
N MET A 121 -6.96 -4.40 -7.38
CA MET A 121 -7.72 -4.76 -8.57
C MET A 121 -7.82 -6.28 -8.73
N ALA A 122 -6.75 -7.04 -8.54
CA ALA A 122 -6.74 -8.50 -8.60
C ALA A 122 -7.69 -9.11 -7.58
N GLY A 123 -7.65 -8.62 -6.34
CA GLY A 123 -8.52 -9.10 -5.27
C GLY A 123 -10.00 -8.77 -5.44
N LEU A 124 -10.34 -7.71 -6.18
CA LEU A 124 -11.72 -7.29 -6.44
C LEU A 124 -12.27 -7.85 -7.76
N SER A 125 -11.40 -8.33 -8.66
CA SER A 125 -11.78 -8.95 -9.93
C SER A 125 -12.19 -10.42 -9.74
N HIS A 126 -12.71 -11.06 -10.81
CA HIS A 126 -12.98 -12.49 -10.81
C HIS A 126 -11.74 -13.38 -10.63
N ALA A 127 -10.53 -12.84 -10.88
CA ALA A 127 -9.28 -13.56 -10.72
C ALA A 127 -9.10 -14.07 -9.26
N TRP A 128 -9.60 -13.35 -8.27
CA TRP A 128 -9.58 -13.77 -6.86
C TRP A 128 -10.33 -15.11 -6.62
N GLU A 129 -11.46 -15.32 -7.27
CA GLU A 129 -12.29 -16.53 -7.07
C GLU A 129 -11.67 -17.78 -7.70
N THR A 130 -10.77 -17.60 -8.66
CA THR A 130 -10.09 -18.68 -9.38
C THR A 130 -8.66 -18.96 -8.86
N CYS A 131 -8.13 -18.09 -7.99
CA CYS A 131 -6.83 -18.29 -7.34
C CYS A 131 -6.93 -19.35 -6.25
N ALA A 132 -5.92 -20.22 -6.15
CA ALA A 132 -5.76 -21.06 -4.98
C ALA A 132 -5.61 -20.17 -3.72
N PRO A 133 -6.14 -20.59 -2.55
CA PRO A 133 -5.93 -19.85 -1.32
C PRO A 133 -4.43 -19.61 -1.08
N GLY A 134 -4.04 -18.34 -1.01
CA GLY A 134 -2.64 -17.93 -0.81
C GLY A 134 -1.84 -17.61 -2.09
N ASP A 135 -2.41 -17.77 -3.30
CA ASP A 135 -1.72 -17.46 -4.57
C ASP A 135 -2.10 -16.09 -5.16
N LEU A 136 -2.51 -15.16 -4.31
CA LEU A 136 -2.77 -13.78 -4.74
C LEU A 136 -1.48 -13.11 -5.30
N TYR A 137 -0.33 -13.44 -4.74
CA TYR A 137 0.97 -12.98 -5.21
C TYR A 137 1.19 -13.31 -6.69
N GLY A 138 1.00 -14.57 -7.11
CA GLY A 138 1.11 -14.97 -8.51
C GLY A 138 0.10 -14.27 -9.43
N ALA A 139 -1.15 -14.15 -8.99
CA ALA A 139 -2.18 -13.44 -9.74
C ALA A 139 -1.84 -11.95 -9.95
N VAL A 140 -1.31 -11.28 -8.95
CA VAL A 140 -0.91 -9.86 -9.02
C VAL A 140 0.28 -9.68 -9.96
N GLN A 141 1.26 -10.58 -9.93
CA GLN A 141 2.48 -10.49 -10.76
C GLN A 141 2.21 -10.65 -12.26
N HIS A 142 1.13 -11.36 -12.63
CA HIS A 142 0.80 -11.66 -14.03
C HIS A 142 -0.39 -10.85 -14.57
N ALA A 143 -1.06 -10.06 -13.73
CA ALA A 143 -2.20 -9.25 -14.15
C ALA A 143 -1.74 -7.94 -14.81
N THR A 144 -2.44 -7.57 -15.89
CA THR A 144 -2.29 -6.25 -16.53
C THR A 144 -3.64 -5.53 -16.47
N TYR A 145 -3.67 -4.38 -15.82
CA TYR A 145 -4.85 -3.53 -15.72
C TYR A 145 -4.58 -2.17 -16.37
N GLU A 146 -5.64 -1.50 -16.81
CA GLU A 146 -5.52 -0.15 -17.36
C GLU A 146 -5.12 0.82 -16.24
N VAL A 147 -4.04 1.57 -16.44
CA VAL A 147 -3.57 2.60 -15.51
C VAL A 147 -4.43 3.85 -15.66
N ILE A 148 -4.91 4.43 -14.54
CA ILE A 148 -5.77 5.63 -14.57
C ILE A 148 -4.94 6.90 -14.83
N GLU A 149 -3.82 7.05 -14.13
CA GLU A 149 -2.87 8.16 -14.33
C GLU A 149 -1.50 7.58 -14.64
N PRO A 150 -1.16 7.43 -15.94
CA PRO A 150 0.11 6.86 -16.38
C PRO A 150 1.31 7.71 -15.93
N ASN A 151 2.43 7.02 -15.67
CA ASN A 151 3.71 7.68 -15.43
C ASN A 151 4.25 8.27 -16.75
N ASP A 152 4.84 9.46 -16.68
CA ASP A 152 5.33 10.19 -17.87
C ASP A 152 6.45 9.45 -18.61
N ARG A 153 7.23 8.60 -17.91
CA ARG A 153 8.38 7.87 -18.49
C ARG A 153 8.00 6.48 -18.98
N ASP A 154 7.03 5.85 -18.32
CA ASP A 154 6.53 4.52 -18.66
C ASP A 154 5.01 4.48 -18.46
N PRO A 155 4.22 4.63 -19.51
CA PRO A 155 2.76 4.62 -19.43
C PRO A 155 2.15 3.28 -19.01
N SER A 156 2.92 2.19 -18.95
CA SER A 156 2.44 0.88 -18.48
C SER A 156 2.30 0.81 -16.97
N VAL A 157 2.88 1.76 -16.24
CA VAL A 157 2.82 1.93 -14.79
C VAL A 157 2.26 3.31 -14.43
N GLY A 158 1.87 3.52 -13.17
CA GLY A 158 1.32 4.79 -12.68
C GLY A 158 0.23 4.58 -11.65
N MET A 159 -0.50 5.65 -11.33
CA MET A 159 -1.42 5.69 -10.20
C MET A 159 -2.81 5.18 -10.56
N GLY A 160 -3.38 4.37 -9.66
CA GLY A 160 -4.71 3.78 -9.79
C GLY A 160 -4.82 2.75 -10.92
N ARG A 161 -5.84 1.91 -10.83
CA ARG A 161 -6.15 0.89 -11.85
C ARG A 161 -7.62 0.92 -12.22
N ARG A 162 -7.91 0.59 -13.47
CA ARG A 162 -9.26 0.48 -14.02
C ARG A 162 -9.47 -0.89 -14.66
N LEU A 163 -10.68 -1.42 -14.49
CA LEU A 163 -11.13 -2.66 -15.10
C LEU A 163 -12.55 -2.51 -15.65
N VAL A 164 -12.83 -3.11 -16.79
CA VAL A 164 -14.17 -3.35 -17.31
C VAL A 164 -14.38 -4.86 -17.36
N TRP A 165 -15.39 -5.36 -16.66
CA TRP A 165 -15.69 -6.80 -16.65
C TRP A 165 -16.43 -7.22 -17.91
N ALA A 166 -16.13 -8.43 -18.41
CA ALA A 166 -16.91 -9.06 -19.47
C ALA A 166 -18.33 -9.40 -19.02
N GLN A 167 -18.49 -9.78 -17.75
CA GLN A 167 -19.77 -10.01 -17.09
C GLN A 167 -19.88 -9.10 -15.86
N PRO A 168 -21.01 -8.38 -15.69
CA PRO A 168 -21.15 -7.46 -14.57
C PRO A 168 -21.13 -8.20 -13.23
N VAL A 169 -20.72 -7.49 -12.18
CA VAL A 169 -20.67 -7.97 -10.79
C VAL A 169 -21.72 -7.24 -9.98
N ALA A 170 -22.45 -7.94 -9.10
CA ALA A 170 -23.42 -7.31 -8.23
C ALA A 170 -22.73 -6.35 -7.23
N TRP A 171 -23.36 -5.21 -6.94
CA TRP A 171 -22.87 -4.24 -5.96
C TRP A 171 -22.55 -4.88 -4.59
N SER A 172 -23.47 -5.69 -4.07
CA SER A 172 -23.27 -6.41 -2.80
C SER A 172 -22.05 -7.34 -2.82
N THR A 173 -21.77 -7.98 -3.97
CA THR A 173 -20.58 -8.81 -4.15
C THR A 173 -19.30 -8.00 -4.07
N LEU A 174 -19.24 -6.81 -4.68
CA LEU A 174 -18.05 -5.93 -4.59
C LEU A 174 -17.82 -5.47 -3.16
N VAL A 175 -18.87 -5.09 -2.44
CA VAL A 175 -18.77 -4.74 -1.01
C VAL A 175 -18.23 -5.91 -0.20
N ALA A 176 -18.73 -7.12 -0.43
CA ALA A 176 -18.28 -8.33 0.27
C ALA A 176 -16.81 -8.65 -0.07
N ARG A 177 -16.42 -8.59 -1.35
CA ARG A 177 -15.02 -8.80 -1.80
C ARG A 177 -14.08 -7.79 -1.19
N THR A 178 -14.46 -6.49 -1.14
CA THR A 178 -13.64 -5.46 -0.51
C THR A 178 -13.36 -5.79 0.95
N LYS A 179 -14.40 -6.16 1.72
CA LYS A 179 -14.23 -6.55 3.13
C LYS A 179 -13.35 -7.80 3.29
N ALA A 180 -13.53 -8.79 2.44
CA ALA A 180 -12.75 -10.04 2.50
C ALA A 180 -11.27 -9.81 2.15
N LEU A 181 -10.98 -9.09 1.06
CA LEU A 181 -9.62 -8.75 0.63
C LEU A 181 -8.87 -7.98 1.71
N LEU A 182 -9.51 -6.95 2.27
CA LEU A 182 -8.90 -6.05 3.26
C LEU A 182 -8.94 -6.63 4.69
N ARG A 183 -9.62 -7.78 4.89
CA ARG A 183 -9.82 -8.44 6.21
C ARG A 183 -10.43 -7.49 7.23
N VAL A 184 -11.40 -6.68 6.79
CA VAL A 184 -12.12 -5.73 7.64
C VAL A 184 -13.60 -6.09 7.78
N PRO A 185 -14.20 -5.91 8.96
CA PRO A 185 -15.61 -6.22 9.17
C PRO A 185 -16.55 -5.20 8.51
N TYR A 186 -16.09 -3.97 8.30
CA TYR A 186 -16.89 -2.85 7.82
C TYR A 186 -16.15 -2.04 6.76
N VAL A 187 -16.92 -1.49 5.81
CA VAL A 187 -16.50 -0.43 4.87
C VAL A 187 -17.62 0.62 4.82
N GLN A 188 -17.29 1.83 4.44
CA GLN A 188 -18.26 2.87 4.17
C GLN A 188 -18.68 2.80 2.70
N VAL A 189 -19.95 3.03 2.41
CA VAL A 189 -20.46 2.98 1.05
C VAL A 189 -21.27 4.23 0.72
N ALA A 190 -21.08 4.76 -0.47
CA ALA A 190 -21.88 5.83 -1.07
C ALA A 190 -22.44 5.31 -2.39
N PRO A 191 -23.58 4.58 -2.38
CA PRO A 191 -24.20 4.10 -3.61
C PRO A 191 -24.77 5.29 -4.42
N ALA A 192 -24.61 5.24 -5.74
CA ALA A 192 -25.21 6.22 -6.63
C ALA A 192 -26.75 6.11 -6.59
N PRO A 193 -27.50 7.17 -6.95
CA PRO A 193 -28.96 7.15 -6.96
C PRO A 193 -29.51 5.96 -7.76
N GLY A 194 -30.41 5.19 -7.14
CA GLY A 194 -31.04 4.01 -7.74
C GLY A 194 -30.25 2.72 -7.64
N VAL A 195 -29.03 2.72 -7.11
CA VAL A 195 -28.24 1.52 -6.87
C VAL A 195 -28.81 0.73 -5.70
N THR A 196 -29.01 -0.58 -5.91
CA THR A 196 -29.45 -1.57 -4.93
C THR A 196 -28.39 -2.65 -4.76
N GLU A 197 -28.55 -3.55 -3.80
CA GLU A 197 -27.64 -4.67 -3.58
C GLU A 197 -27.43 -5.55 -4.83
N ALA A 198 -28.47 -5.72 -5.64
CA ALA A 198 -28.45 -6.52 -6.86
C ALA A 198 -28.01 -5.74 -8.11
N SER A 199 -27.78 -4.44 -8.01
CA SER A 199 -27.38 -3.61 -9.17
C SER A 199 -26.09 -4.13 -9.79
N ALA A 200 -26.11 -4.28 -11.12
CA ALA A 200 -24.99 -4.78 -11.90
C ALA A 200 -23.96 -3.66 -12.13
N MET A 201 -22.71 -3.91 -11.75
CA MET A 201 -21.56 -3.02 -11.96
C MET A 201 -20.69 -3.61 -13.07
N GLN A 202 -20.44 -2.84 -14.13
CA GLN A 202 -19.68 -3.27 -15.30
C GLN A 202 -18.21 -2.86 -15.21
N SER A 203 -17.88 -1.85 -14.39
CA SER A 203 -16.54 -1.26 -14.36
C SER A 203 -16.15 -0.78 -12.97
N LEU A 204 -14.86 -0.87 -12.69
CA LEU A 204 -14.25 -0.56 -11.39
C LEU A 204 -12.99 0.31 -11.59
N GLY A 205 -12.84 1.34 -10.74
CA GLY A 205 -11.61 2.07 -10.54
C GLY A 205 -11.13 1.92 -9.11
N VAL A 206 -9.85 1.64 -8.91
CA VAL A 206 -9.23 1.53 -7.58
C VAL A 206 -8.05 2.49 -7.43
N CYS A 207 -7.90 3.02 -6.22
CA CYS A 207 -6.69 3.73 -5.81
C CYS A 207 -6.54 3.59 -4.30
N ALA A 208 -5.40 3.07 -3.85
CA ALA A 208 -5.08 2.93 -2.43
C ALA A 208 -5.00 4.29 -1.73
N GLY A 209 -5.11 4.30 -0.42
CA GLY A 209 -5.00 5.49 0.40
C GLY A 209 -5.99 6.58 0.00
N SER A 210 -5.52 7.80 -0.27
CA SER A 210 -6.36 8.96 -0.64
C SER A 210 -6.49 9.08 -2.17
N GLY A 211 -7.43 8.33 -2.76
CA GLY A 211 -7.60 8.17 -4.20
C GLY A 211 -8.42 9.23 -4.94
N SER A 212 -8.99 10.24 -4.26
CA SER A 212 -9.92 11.21 -4.87
C SER A 212 -9.37 11.89 -6.13
N SER A 213 -8.13 12.35 -6.09
CA SER A 213 -7.50 13.11 -7.20
C SER A 213 -7.33 12.26 -8.46
N ILE A 214 -7.06 10.97 -8.31
CA ILE A 214 -6.87 9.99 -9.38
C ILE A 214 -8.24 9.54 -9.91
N LEU A 215 -9.11 9.04 -9.03
CA LEU A 215 -10.37 8.41 -9.40
C LEU A 215 -11.37 9.38 -10.05
N ARG A 216 -11.39 10.66 -9.67
CA ARG A 216 -12.31 11.65 -10.25
C ARG A 216 -12.19 11.78 -11.79
N ARG A 217 -11.07 11.37 -12.37
CA ARG A 217 -10.80 11.38 -13.82
C ARG A 217 -11.26 10.11 -14.52
N CYS A 218 -11.62 9.09 -13.76
CA CYS A 218 -11.97 7.77 -14.28
C CYS A 218 -13.49 7.66 -14.52
N ALA A 219 -13.90 7.17 -15.66
CA ALA A 219 -15.28 6.88 -16.00
C ALA A 219 -15.56 5.38 -15.77
N VAL A 220 -16.18 5.05 -14.66
CA VAL A 220 -16.54 3.70 -14.21
C VAL A 220 -17.82 3.73 -13.37
N ASP A 221 -18.37 2.56 -13.06
CA ASP A 221 -19.58 2.43 -12.22
C ASP A 221 -19.25 2.52 -10.72
N VAL A 222 -18.04 2.07 -10.34
CA VAL A 222 -17.64 1.97 -8.92
C VAL A 222 -16.22 2.47 -8.71
N PHE A 223 -16.00 3.23 -7.63
CA PHE A 223 -14.68 3.49 -7.05
C PHE A 223 -14.48 2.68 -5.77
N VAL A 224 -13.25 2.16 -5.57
CA VAL A 224 -12.78 1.63 -4.29
C VAL A 224 -11.50 2.36 -3.89
N THR A 225 -11.48 2.91 -2.68
CA THR A 225 -10.35 3.70 -2.16
C THR A 225 -10.31 3.68 -0.63
N GLY A 226 -9.21 4.12 -0.05
CA GLY A 226 -9.07 4.28 1.41
C GLY A 226 -9.82 5.49 1.92
N GLU A 227 -9.65 6.64 1.28
CA GLU A 227 -10.27 7.92 1.67
C GLU A 227 -10.84 8.68 0.49
N MET A 228 -12.00 9.30 0.71
CA MET A 228 -12.62 10.25 -0.23
C MET A 228 -13.39 11.32 0.53
N GLY A 229 -13.16 12.59 0.16
CA GLY A 229 -13.80 13.72 0.80
C GLY A 229 -15.31 13.80 0.50
N HIS A 230 -16.08 14.40 1.42
CA HIS A 230 -17.54 14.51 1.29
C HIS A 230 -18.00 15.08 -0.07
N HIS A 231 -17.38 16.15 -0.54
CA HIS A 231 -17.75 16.76 -1.82
C HIS A 231 -17.36 15.90 -3.03
N ASP A 232 -16.27 15.13 -2.95
CA ASP A 232 -15.89 14.18 -3.99
C ASP A 232 -16.87 13.01 -4.07
N LEU A 233 -17.36 12.51 -2.91
CA LEU A 233 -18.43 11.50 -2.84
C LEU A 233 -19.72 12.01 -3.51
N LEU A 234 -20.15 13.23 -3.19
CA LEU A 234 -21.32 13.86 -3.81
C LEU A 234 -21.13 14.01 -5.33
N ALA A 235 -19.95 14.45 -5.77
CA ALA A 235 -19.65 14.59 -7.18
C ALA A 235 -19.59 13.24 -7.93
N ALA A 236 -19.08 12.18 -7.30
CA ALA A 236 -19.11 10.82 -7.84
C ALA A 236 -20.56 10.33 -8.00
N ASN A 237 -21.39 10.43 -6.95
CA ASN A 237 -22.78 10.02 -6.99
C ASN A 237 -23.61 10.81 -8.01
N ALA A 238 -23.37 12.10 -8.15
CA ALA A 238 -24.04 12.94 -9.17
C ALA A 238 -23.72 12.50 -10.60
N ARG A 239 -22.58 11.82 -10.83
CA ARG A 239 -22.20 11.22 -12.11
C ARG A 239 -22.68 9.78 -12.27
N GLY A 240 -23.42 9.23 -11.31
CA GLY A 240 -23.86 7.84 -11.31
C GLY A 240 -22.81 6.84 -10.82
N VAL A 241 -21.70 7.31 -10.22
CA VAL A 241 -20.62 6.44 -9.72
C VAL A 241 -20.84 6.14 -8.24
N SER A 242 -20.89 4.86 -7.89
CA SER A 242 -20.91 4.38 -6.50
C SER A 242 -19.50 4.35 -5.92
N VAL A 243 -19.35 4.52 -4.60
CA VAL A 243 -18.04 4.55 -3.95
C VAL A 243 -18.03 3.62 -2.73
N ILE A 244 -16.95 2.85 -2.59
CA ILE A 244 -16.59 2.09 -1.39
C ILE A 244 -15.34 2.73 -0.78
N VAL A 245 -15.43 3.13 0.49
CA VAL A 245 -14.33 3.74 1.25
C VAL A 245 -13.97 2.83 2.42
N ALA A 246 -12.70 2.45 2.53
CA ALA A 246 -12.28 1.39 3.45
C ALA A 246 -11.37 1.87 4.61
N ASN A 247 -11.17 3.14 4.78
CA ASN A 247 -10.11 3.82 5.53
C ASN A 247 -8.74 3.68 4.86
N HIS A 248 -7.86 4.66 5.11
CA HIS A 248 -6.60 4.85 4.40
C HIS A 248 -5.76 3.57 4.38
N THR A 249 -5.22 3.21 5.53
CA THR A 249 -4.23 2.16 5.65
C THR A 249 -4.79 0.74 5.48
N ASN A 250 -6.10 0.56 5.55
CA ASN A 250 -6.74 -0.73 5.26
C ASN A 250 -6.57 -1.13 3.78
N THR A 251 -6.47 -0.16 2.86
CA THR A 251 -6.21 -0.43 1.43
C THR A 251 -4.76 -0.74 1.11
N GLU A 252 -3.87 -0.74 2.09
CA GLU A 252 -2.42 -0.87 1.94
C GLU A 252 -1.83 -2.03 2.75
N ARG A 253 -2.31 -2.23 3.98
CA ARG A 253 -1.69 -3.11 4.98
C ARG A 253 -1.61 -4.56 4.54
N GLN A 254 -2.68 -5.12 4.00
CA GLN A 254 -2.70 -6.53 3.62
C GLN A 254 -1.78 -6.84 2.45
N TYR A 255 -1.46 -5.85 1.61
CA TYR A 255 -0.47 -5.98 0.55
C TYR A 255 0.91 -6.38 1.09
N LEU A 256 1.31 -5.85 2.25
CA LEU A 256 2.59 -6.19 2.87
C LEU A 256 2.68 -7.69 3.19
N GLU A 257 1.59 -8.28 3.66
CA GLU A 257 1.49 -9.69 4.02
C GLU A 257 1.28 -10.58 2.80
N ASP A 258 0.37 -10.20 1.91
CA ASP A 258 -0.10 -11.05 0.81
C ASP A 258 0.85 -11.03 -0.39
N VAL A 259 1.60 -9.93 -0.61
CA VAL A 259 2.42 -9.72 -1.81
C VAL A 259 3.88 -9.37 -1.47
N LEU A 260 4.11 -8.29 -0.72
CA LEU A 260 5.48 -7.77 -0.53
C LEU A 260 6.38 -8.76 0.22
N ARG A 261 5.91 -9.31 1.34
CA ARG A 261 6.68 -10.32 2.10
C ARG A 261 6.99 -11.57 1.28
N PRO A 262 6.02 -12.22 0.60
CA PRO A 262 6.29 -13.36 -0.28
C PRO A 262 7.27 -13.01 -1.41
N ALA A 263 7.13 -11.86 -2.05
CA ALA A 263 7.99 -11.42 -3.13
C ALA A 263 9.45 -11.25 -2.69
N MET A 264 9.67 -10.55 -1.57
CA MET A 264 11.01 -10.36 -1.01
C MET A 264 11.66 -11.69 -0.60
N ARG A 265 10.89 -12.61 -0.01
CA ARG A 265 11.37 -13.96 0.36
C ARG A 265 11.68 -14.82 -0.86
N ALA A 266 10.94 -14.70 -1.94
CA ALA A 266 11.21 -15.42 -3.18
C ALA A 266 12.55 -14.98 -3.80
N SER A 267 12.82 -13.68 -3.81
CA SER A 267 14.08 -13.12 -4.34
C SER A 267 15.27 -13.34 -3.39
N HIS A 268 15.02 -13.35 -2.07
CA HIS A 268 16.03 -13.48 -1.03
C HIS A 268 15.62 -14.53 0.02
N PRO A 269 15.73 -15.85 -0.28
CA PRO A 269 15.20 -16.92 0.58
C PRO A 269 15.79 -16.97 2.00
N THR A 270 16.99 -16.43 2.19
CA THR A 270 17.68 -16.39 3.49
C THR A 270 17.39 -15.14 4.30
N LEU A 271 16.69 -14.16 3.72
CA LEU A 271 16.37 -12.89 4.37
C LEU A 271 15.13 -13.05 5.26
N PRO A 272 15.24 -12.91 6.60
CA PRO A 272 14.07 -12.90 7.46
C PRO A 272 13.22 -11.65 7.17
N VAL A 273 11.95 -11.82 6.76
CA VAL A 273 11.02 -10.73 6.49
C VAL A 273 9.81 -10.89 7.39
N HIS A 274 9.54 -9.87 8.19
CA HIS A 274 8.46 -9.79 9.18
C HIS A 274 7.51 -8.66 8.82
N VAL A 275 6.22 -8.86 9.09
CA VAL A 275 5.20 -7.82 8.97
C VAL A 275 4.77 -7.45 10.38
N SER A 276 4.55 -6.16 10.65
CA SER A 276 4.10 -5.67 11.94
C SER A 276 2.74 -6.26 12.33
N GLU A 277 2.62 -6.66 13.58
CA GLU A 277 1.35 -7.09 14.19
C GLU A 277 0.63 -5.93 14.92
N HIS A 278 1.35 -4.83 15.20
CA HIS A 278 0.81 -3.64 15.87
C HIS A 278 0.41 -2.51 14.91
N ASP A 279 0.71 -2.67 13.63
CA ASP A 279 0.30 -1.70 12.61
C ASP A 279 -1.21 -1.81 12.37
N ALA A 280 -1.94 -0.74 12.62
CA ALA A 280 -3.40 -0.71 12.56
C ALA A 280 -3.89 0.66 12.10
N ASP A 281 -5.05 0.68 11.41
CA ASP A 281 -5.73 1.93 11.08
C ASP A 281 -6.12 2.68 12.36
N PRO A 282 -5.89 4.01 12.44
CA PRO A 282 -6.22 4.79 13.63
C PRO A 282 -7.75 4.90 13.87
N LEU A 283 -8.56 4.73 12.82
CA LEU A 283 -10.01 4.79 12.91
C LEU A 283 -10.60 3.41 13.23
N ARG A 284 -11.57 3.37 14.13
CA ARG A 284 -12.35 2.18 14.47
C ARG A 284 -13.83 2.46 14.30
N VAL A 285 -14.54 1.52 13.69
CA VAL A 285 -16.00 1.53 13.65
C VAL A 285 -16.50 0.88 14.95
N VAL A 286 -17.33 1.57 15.71
CA VAL A 286 -17.87 1.16 17.01
C VAL A 286 -19.41 1.13 16.96
#